data_094ebb966e9038872f1fb33e279bc327
#
_entry.id   094ebb966e9038872f1fb33e279bc327
#
_cell.length_a   1.000
_cell.length_b   1.000
_cell.length_c   1.000
_cell.angle_alpha   90.00
_cell.angle_beta   90.00
_cell.angle_gamma   90.00
#
_symmetry.space_group_name_H-M   'P 1'
#
loop_
_entity.id
_entity.type
_entity.pdbx_description
1 polymer ?
#
loop_
_entity_poly.entity_id
_entity_poly.type
_entity_poly.pdbx_seq_one_letter_code
_entity_poly.pdbx_strand_id
1 'polypeptide(L)'
;MAEPSLQLGNGNWAGKSGNLLAYHKANNNFYADELTFARASTGTIVNADGLIEQVPYNLASYSEQFDNAYWAKSGASVTSGFTSPIGDLSAFKLTESSASGVHLLANTAVSTNGLVSGSIYAKYLSRYLRLTIHDTTNANEWYSVIYDLENGTIYDSLAKTVTVFDSEIEQMTDGYYRCVINADLGASSSTILYTQTSNGAAISSADDRGRCQYQGDGTSGIYIYG
;
A
#
# COMPACT_ATOMS: atom_id res chain seq x y z
N MET A 1 -29.70 28.02 14.35
CA MET A 1 -28.67 27.49 15.28
C MET A 1 -27.33 28.05 14.86
N ALA A 2 -26.60 28.67 15.79
CA ALA A 2 -25.22 29.10 15.46
C ALA A 2 -24.34 27.83 15.20
N GLU A 3 -23.60 27.85 14.13
CA GLU A 3 -22.65 26.76 13.87
C GLU A 3 -21.58 26.71 14.97
N PRO A 4 -21.12 25.53 15.37
CA PRO A 4 -20.11 25.41 16.38
C PRO A 4 -18.81 26.07 15.89
N SER A 5 -18.28 26.98 16.69
CA SER A 5 -17.03 27.67 16.42
C SER A 5 -16.10 27.52 17.62
N LEU A 6 -14.81 27.36 17.36
CA LEU A 6 -13.76 27.31 18.37
C LEU A 6 -12.93 28.57 18.31
N GLN A 7 -12.82 29.29 19.41
CA GLN A 7 -11.91 30.45 19.50
C GLN A 7 -10.48 29.94 19.76
N LEU A 8 -9.60 30.23 18.82
CA LEU A 8 -8.16 30.00 18.94
C LEU A 8 -7.50 31.26 19.50
N GLY A 9 -6.44 31.15 20.26
CA GLY A 9 -5.75 32.28 20.87
C GLY A 9 -5.49 33.42 19.88
N ASN A 10 -5.38 34.66 20.38
CA ASN A 10 -5.20 35.89 19.60
C ASN A 10 -6.40 36.32 18.72
N GLY A 11 -7.61 35.98 19.10
CA GLY A 11 -8.83 36.40 18.38
C GLY A 11 -9.10 35.66 17.08
N ASN A 12 -8.44 34.54 16.84
CA ASN A 12 -8.72 33.66 15.72
C ASN A 12 -9.89 32.72 16.03
N TRP A 13 -10.71 32.42 15.03
CA TRP A 13 -11.84 31.52 15.14
C TRP A 13 -11.72 30.40 14.10
N ALA A 14 -12.03 29.19 14.50
CA ALA A 14 -12.20 28.08 13.58
C ALA A 14 -13.70 27.75 13.47
N GLY A 15 -14.23 27.70 12.27
CA GLY A 15 -15.60 27.32 11.98
C GLY A 15 -15.62 26.14 11.00
N LYS A 16 -16.65 25.29 11.11
CA LYS A 16 -16.86 24.18 10.19
C LYS A 16 -17.91 24.58 9.15
N SER A 17 -17.54 24.58 7.86
CA SER A 17 -18.48 24.69 6.74
C SER A 17 -18.42 23.42 5.91
N GLY A 18 -19.44 22.56 6.03
CA GLY A 18 -19.42 21.22 5.43
C GLY A 18 -18.28 20.36 5.98
N ASN A 19 -17.40 19.86 5.12
CA ASN A 19 -16.20 19.10 5.50
C ASN A 19 -14.93 19.96 5.61
N LEU A 20 -15.02 21.27 5.36
CA LEU A 20 -13.89 22.19 5.44
C LEU A 20 -13.80 22.82 6.82
N LEU A 21 -12.62 22.82 7.41
CA LEU A 21 -12.29 23.65 8.55
C LEU A 21 -11.80 24.99 8.00
N ALA A 22 -12.57 26.05 8.23
CA ALA A 22 -12.16 27.42 7.94
C ALA A 22 -11.75 28.11 9.24
N TYR A 23 -10.68 28.86 9.24
CA TYR A 23 -10.31 29.72 10.35
C TYR A 23 -10.35 31.19 9.95
N HIS A 24 -10.65 32.03 10.93
CA HIS A 24 -10.78 33.48 10.76
C HIS A 24 -9.57 34.15 11.42
N LYS A 25 -8.80 34.90 10.66
CA LYS A 25 -7.78 35.78 11.20
C LYS A 25 -8.40 37.11 11.67
N ALA A 26 -7.75 37.77 12.61
CA ALA A 26 -8.20 39.02 13.27
C ALA A 26 -8.57 40.19 12.32
N ASN A 27 -8.33 40.05 11.01
CA ASN A 27 -8.67 41.04 9.97
C ASN A 27 -9.97 40.72 9.19
N ASN A 28 -10.83 39.85 9.71
CA ASN A 28 -12.13 39.48 9.13
C ASN A 28 -12.11 38.72 7.81
N ASN A 29 -11.00 38.12 7.41
CA ASN A 29 -10.94 37.26 6.23
C ASN A 29 -10.98 35.78 6.59
N PHE A 30 -11.85 35.00 5.94
CA PHE A 30 -11.82 33.55 6.00
C PHE A 30 -10.79 33.04 4.99
N TYR A 31 -9.88 32.22 5.48
CA TYR A 31 -8.94 31.49 4.64
C TYR A 31 -9.28 30.00 4.76
N ALA A 32 -9.51 29.35 3.63
CA ALA A 32 -9.51 27.92 3.53
C ALA A 32 -8.03 27.51 3.34
N ASP A 33 -7.37 27.14 4.43
CA ASP A 33 -6.03 26.55 4.36
C ASP A 33 -6.13 25.06 4.72
N GLU A 34 -5.36 24.25 4.06
CA GLU A 34 -5.12 22.88 4.51
C GLU A 34 -4.53 22.91 5.91
N LEU A 35 -5.26 22.32 6.85
CA LEU A 35 -4.73 22.11 8.19
C LEU A 35 -3.66 21.03 8.13
N THR A 36 -2.42 21.46 8.04
CA THR A 36 -1.29 20.54 8.21
C THR A 36 -1.17 20.20 9.70
N PHE A 37 -1.53 18.99 10.06
CA PHE A 37 -1.38 18.48 11.41
C PHE A 37 -0.11 17.63 11.51
N ALA A 38 0.87 18.08 12.26
CA ALA A 38 2.06 17.30 12.58
C ALA A 38 2.09 17.00 14.09
N ARG A 39 2.28 15.74 14.45
CA ARG A 39 2.45 15.33 15.85
C ARG A 39 3.61 14.33 15.95
N ALA A 40 4.38 14.45 17.03
CA ALA A 40 5.52 13.57 17.32
C ALA A 40 5.12 12.21 17.92
N SER A 41 3.82 12.00 18.20
CA SER A 41 3.30 10.75 18.78
C SER A 41 2.22 10.15 17.91
N THR A 42 2.10 8.82 17.92
CA THR A 42 0.98 8.12 17.33
C THR A 42 -0.36 8.54 17.95
N GLY A 43 -1.41 8.61 17.13
CA GLY A 43 -2.76 8.87 17.59
C GLY A 43 -3.35 7.66 18.31
N THR A 44 -4.35 7.91 19.15
CA THR A 44 -5.21 6.87 19.67
C THR A 44 -6.66 7.14 19.26
N ILE A 45 -7.41 6.09 19.03
CA ILE A 45 -8.87 6.10 18.80
C ILE A 45 -9.54 5.24 19.86
N VAL A 46 -10.82 5.48 20.05
CA VAL A 46 -11.68 4.57 20.80
C VAL A 46 -12.35 3.67 19.76
N ASN A 47 -12.10 2.37 19.84
CA ASN A 47 -12.68 1.40 18.91
C ASN A 47 -14.18 1.13 19.22
N ALA A 48 -14.82 0.26 18.44
CA ALA A 48 -16.24 -0.06 18.60
C ALA A 48 -16.59 -0.69 19.97
N ASP A 49 -15.61 -1.30 20.64
CA ASP A 49 -15.76 -1.92 21.97
C ASP A 49 -15.49 -0.92 23.11
N GLY A 50 -15.22 0.35 22.80
CA GLY A 50 -14.91 1.39 23.78
C GLY A 50 -13.48 1.34 24.33
N LEU A 51 -12.59 0.55 23.74
CA LEU A 51 -11.19 0.45 24.13
C LEU A 51 -10.34 1.48 23.36
N ILE A 52 -9.34 2.02 24.06
CA ILE A 52 -8.36 2.92 23.45
C ILE A 52 -7.32 2.09 22.71
N GLU A 53 -7.23 2.29 21.41
CA GLU A 53 -6.22 1.64 20.57
C GLU A 53 -5.41 2.69 19.76
N GLN A 54 -4.27 2.24 19.25
CA GLN A 54 -3.43 3.08 18.42
C GLN A 54 -4.08 3.26 17.05
N VAL A 55 -4.10 4.50 16.52
CA VAL A 55 -4.56 4.75 15.15
C VAL A 55 -3.67 3.95 14.19
N PRO A 56 -4.25 3.11 13.32
CA PRO A 56 -3.49 2.48 12.25
C PRO A 56 -2.75 3.52 11.42
N TYR A 57 -1.49 3.30 11.14
CA TYR A 57 -0.69 4.18 10.29
C TYR A 57 0.05 3.36 9.23
N ASN A 58 0.29 3.98 8.07
CA ASN A 58 1.02 3.32 7.00
C ASN A 58 2.50 3.19 7.38
N LEU A 59 2.99 1.95 7.45
CA LEU A 59 4.39 1.64 7.73
C LEU A 59 5.29 1.91 6.52
N ALA A 60 4.74 1.84 5.30
CA ALA A 60 5.47 2.13 4.08
C ALA A 60 5.48 3.63 3.83
N SER A 61 6.66 4.25 3.89
CA SER A 61 6.84 5.63 3.44
C SER A 61 6.70 5.72 1.93
N TYR A 62 6.28 6.88 1.43
CA TYR A 62 6.17 7.16 -0.01
C TYR A 62 5.26 6.16 -0.76
N SER A 63 4.15 5.73 -0.14
CA SER A 63 3.23 4.75 -0.72
C SER A 63 2.60 5.18 -2.05
N GLU A 64 2.53 6.49 -2.32
CA GLU A 64 2.05 7.07 -3.58
C GLU A 64 3.20 7.58 -4.50
N GLN A 65 4.46 7.19 -4.22
CA GLN A 65 5.65 7.64 -4.96
C GLN A 65 6.56 6.44 -5.25
N PHE A 66 6.12 5.52 -6.07
CA PHE A 66 6.86 4.29 -6.39
C PHE A 66 8.16 4.53 -7.17
N ASP A 67 8.37 5.70 -7.74
CA ASP A 67 9.63 6.15 -8.35
C ASP A 67 10.66 6.58 -7.31
N ASN A 68 10.26 6.88 -6.06
CA ASN A 68 11.15 7.24 -4.96
C ASN A 68 12.19 6.13 -4.69
N ALA A 69 13.40 6.53 -4.25
CA ALA A 69 14.50 5.62 -3.91
C ALA A 69 14.21 4.71 -2.70
N TYR A 70 13.20 5.03 -1.90
CA TYR A 70 12.67 4.16 -0.83
C TYR A 70 12.24 2.78 -1.37
N TRP A 71 11.70 2.75 -2.58
CA TRP A 71 11.27 1.53 -3.27
C TRP A 71 12.42 0.95 -4.07
N ALA A 72 13.04 -0.11 -3.57
CA ALA A 72 14.04 -0.86 -4.30
C ALA A 72 13.41 -1.57 -5.52
N LYS A 73 14.02 -1.42 -6.69
CA LYS A 73 13.57 -2.02 -7.95
C LYS A 73 14.55 -3.13 -8.35
N SER A 74 14.05 -4.33 -8.62
CA SER A 74 14.88 -5.45 -9.09
C SER A 74 14.25 -6.07 -10.32
N GLY A 75 14.99 -6.08 -11.44
CA GLY A 75 14.51 -6.57 -12.72
C GLY A 75 13.24 -5.86 -13.23
N ALA A 76 12.96 -4.65 -12.75
CA ALA A 76 11.77 -3.89 -13.11
C ALA A 76 12.06 -2.39 -13.16
N SER A 77 11.22 -1.65 -13.86
CA SER A 77 11.20 -0.20 -13.91
C SER A 77 9.80 0.33 -13.59
N VAL A 78 9.75 1.58 -13.12
CA VAL A 78 8.50 2.26 -12.78
C VAL A 78 8.41 3.56 -13.55
N THR A 79 7.24 3.81 -14.16
CA THR A 79 6.94 5.05 -14.90
C THR A 79 5.64 5.64 -14.36
N SER A 80 5.64 6.93 -14.02
CA SER A 80 4.47 7.68 -13.54
C SER A 80 3.60 8.21 -14.68
N GLY A 81 2.45 8.81 -14.34
CA GLY A 81 1.61 9.55 -15.28
C GLY A 81 0.47 8.74 -15.89
N PHE A 82 0.03 7.68 -15.22
CA PHE A 82 -1.13 6.88 -15.62
C PHE A 82 -2.34 7.19 -14.76
N THR A 83 -3.54 6.99 -15.32
CA THR A 83 -4.80 7.22 -14.62
C THR A 83 -4.92 6.31 -13.40
N SER A 84 -5.15 6.89 -12.24
CA SER A 84 -5.36 6.21 -10.96
C SER A 84 -6.82 5.84 -10.73
N PRO A 85 -7.16 5.05 -9.71
CA PRO A 85 -8.56 4.73 -9.39
C PRO A 85 -9.37 5.94 -8.90
N ILE A 86 -8.74 7.06 -8.58
CA ILE A 86 -9.42 8.33 -8.23
C ILE A 86 -9.53 9.29 -9.40
N GLY A 87 -9.05 8.90 -10.60
CA GLY A 87 -9.24 9.62 -11.86
C GLY A 87 -8.17 10.67 -12.18
N ASP A 88 -7.13 10.79 -11.37
CA ASP A 88 -5.97 11.65 -11.67
C ASP A 88 -4.82 10.85 -12.35
N LEU A 89 -3.69 11.49 -12.61
CA LEU A 89 -2.51 10.89 -13.25
C LEU A 89 -1.44 10.46 -12.25
N SER A 90 -1.83 9.99 -11.08
CA SER A 90 -0.92 9.60 -9.99
C SER A 90 -0.56 8.11 -9.97
N ALA A 91 -1.15 7.28 -10.84
CA ALA A 91 -0.76 5.88 -10.96
C ALA A 91 0.56 5.68 -11.71
N PHE A 92 1.17 4.53 -11.47
CA PHE A 92 2.44 4.11 -12.06
C PHE A 92 2.26 2.84 -12.88
N LYS A 93 3.10 2.66 -13.89
CA LYS A 93 3.30 1.38 -14.57
C LYS A 93 4.55 0.70 -14.01
N LEU A 94 4.39 -0.49 -13.46
CA LEU A 94 5.49 -1.41 -13.13
C LEU A 94 5.74 -2.29 -14.35
N THR A 95 6.91 -2.15 -14.99
CA THR A 95 7.29 -2.89 -16.20
C THR A 95 8.44 -3.83 -15.88
N GLU A 96 8.33 -5.08 -16.28
CA GLU A 96 9.39 -6.08 -16.16
C GLU A 96 10.57 -5.77 -17.09
N SER A 97 11.78 -6.20 -16.72
CA SER A 97 12.93 -6.20 -17.63
C SER A 97 12.92 -7.44 -18.53
N SER A 98 13.75 -7.45 -19.58
CA SER A 98 13.92 -8.61 -20.45
C SER A 98 14.86 -9.69 -19.87
N ALA A 99 15.36 -9.52 -18.65
CA ALA A 99 16.24 -10.50 -18.01
C ALA A 99 15.49 -11.68 -17.42
N SER A 100 16.17 -12.80 -17.20
CA SER A 100 15.67 -13.88 -16.35
C SER A 100 15.93 -13.53 -14.88
N GLY A 101 14.89 -13.57 -14.05
CA GLY A 101 15.00 -13.25 -12.64
C GLY A 101 13.69 -12.74 -12.03
N VAL A 102 13.79 -12.03 -10.91
CA VAL A 102 12.66 -11.38 -10.27
C VAL A 102 12.35 -10.04 -10.94
N HIS A 103 11.08 -9.64 -10.96
CA HIS A 103 10.61 -8.37 -11.51
C HIS A 103 9.72 -7.69 -10.48
N LEU A 104 10.33 -6.90 -9.56
CA LEU A 104 9.64 -6.44 -8.37
C LEU A 104 10.00 -5.03 -7.92
N LEU A 105 9.10 -4.48 -7.11
CA LEU A 105 9.34 -3.42 -6.13
C LEU A 105 9.40 -4.03 -4.74
N ALA A 106 10.27 -3.49 -3.88
CA ALA A 106 10.32 -3.81 -2.47
C ALA A 106 10.41 -2.53 -1.64
N ASN A 107 9.62 -2.41 -0.58
CA ASN A 107 9.83 -1.34 0.39
C ASN A 107 11.11 -1.58 1.20
N THR A 108 11.63 -0.55 1.84
CA THR A 108 12.64 -0.72 2.89
C THR A 108 12.03 -1.51 4.04
N ALA A 109 12.77 -2.48 4.58
CA ALA A 109 12.30 -3.32 5.67
C ALA A 109 11.83 -2.48 6.87
N VAL A 110 10.67 -2.82 7.41
CA VAL A 110 10.05 -2.15 8.56
C VAL A 110 9.90 -3.12 9.72
N SER A 111 10.11 -2.63 10.95
CA SER A 111 9.89 -3.45 12.14
C SER A 111 8.40 -3.62 12.37
N THR A 112 7.98 -4.87 12.55
CA THR A 112 6.58 -5.25 12.79
C THR A 112 6.47 -6.16 14.00
N ASN A 113 5.24 -6.33 14.49
CA ASN A 113 4.92 -7.19 15.63
C ASN A 113 3.55 -7.83 15.40
N GLY A 114 3.52 -9.14 15.25
CA GLY A 114 2.29 -9.89 15.02
C GLY A 114 1.75 -9.77 13.60
N LEU A 115 0.46 -9.50 13.49
CA LEU A 115 -0.26 -9.42 12.22
C LEU A 115 0.17 -8.20 11.40
N VAL A 116 0.59 -8.45 10.17
CA VAL A 116 0.97 -7.44 9.17
C VAL A 116 -0.02 -7.47 8.03
N SER A 117 -0.49 -6.30 7.61
CA SER A 117 -1.34 -6.12 6.42
C SER A 117 -0.59 -5.32 5.36
N GLY A 118 -0.60 -5.82 4.13
CA GLY A 118 -0.14 -5.09 2.95
C GLY A 118 -1.28 -4.94 1.95
N SER A 119 -1.40 -3.79 1.31
CA SER A 119 -2.36 -3.61 0.23
C SER A 119 -1.82 -2.71 -0.86
N ILE A 120 -2.30 -2.90 -2.08
CA ILE A 120 -2.00 -2.04 -3.24
C ILE A 120 -3.20 -2.05 -4.18
N TYR A 121 -3.43 -0.93 -4.84
CA TYR A 121 -4.36 -0.88 -5.97
C TYR A 121 -3.62 -1.26 -7.24
N ALA A 122 -4.14 -2.22 -7.99
CA ALA A 122 -3.52 -2.67 -9.22
C ALA A 122 -4.55 -2.86 -10.35
N LYS A 123 -4.09 -2.67 -11.60
CA LYS A 123 -4.91 -2.87 -12.79
C LYS A 123 -4.14 -3.70 -13.80
N TYR A 124 -4.88 -4.58 -14.45
CA TYR A 124 -4.34 -5.44 -15.51
C TYR A 124 -3.79 -4.64 -16.70
N LEU A 125 -2.63 -5.05 -17.17
CA LEU A 125 -2.10 -4.64 -18.47
C LEU A 125 -1.73 -5.89 -19.29
N SER A 126 -0.88 -6.77 -18.76
CA SER A 126 -0.41 -7.98 -19.44
C SER A 126 0.19 -9.02 -18.48
N ARG A 127 0.14 -8.77 -17.17
CA ARG A 127 0.70 -9.65 -16.13
C ARG A 127 -0.23 -9.74 -14.93
N TYR A 128 -0.09 -10.82 -14.19
CA TYR A 128 -0.64 -10.96 -12.84
C TYR A 128 0.13 -10.07 -11.86
N LEU A 129 -0.55 -9.66 -10.80
CA LEU A 129 0.11 -9.09 -9.61
C LEU A 129 0.46 -10.24 -8.66
N ARG A 130 1.66 -10.21 -8.09
CA ARG A 130 2.03 -11.02 -6.95
C ARG A 130 2.42 -10.14 -5.79
N LEU A 131 1.80 -10.34 -4.63
CA LEU A 131 2.20 -9.75 -3.36
C LEU A 131 2.85 -10.83 -2.49
N THR A 132 3.90 -10.45 -1.79
CA THR A 132 4.53 -11.35 -0.80
C THR A 132 4.91 -10.54 0.43
N ILE A 133 4.41 -10.93 1.59
CA ILE A 133 4.91 -10.48 2.90
C ILE A 133 6.00 -11.46 3.33
N HIS A 134 7.18 -10.94 3.63
CA HIS A 134 8.36 -11.74 3.98
C HIS A 134 9.04 -11.18 5.23
N ASP A 135 9.37 -12.06 6.18
CA ASP A 135 10.23 -11.72 7.31
C ASP A 135 11.71 -11.82 6.89
N THR A 136 12.42 -10.70 6.97
CA THR A 136 13.86 -10.66 6.61
C THR A 136 14.75 -11.27 7.67
N THR A 137 14.25 -11.48 8.88
CA THR A 137 14.98 -12.16 9.96
C THR A 137 14.90 -13.68 9.83
N ASN A 138 13.86 -14.20 9.15
CA ASN A 138 13.66 -15.60 8.85
C ASN A 138 13.30 -15.79 7.36
N ALA A 139 14.29 -16.12 6.55
CA ALA A 139 14.12 -16.25 5.10
C ALA A 139 13.03 -17.23 4.65
N ASN A 140 12.68 -18.20 5.49
CA ASN A 140 11.63 -19.18 5.19
C ASN A 140 10.25 -18.76 5.68
N GLU A 141 10.08 -17.56 6.25
CA GLU A 141 8.81 -17.07 6.75
C GLU A 141 8.21 -16.05 5.84
N TRP A 142 7.24 -16.48 5.04
CA TRP A 142 6.55 -15.64 4.08
C TRP A 142 5.16 -16.17 3.73
N TYR A 143 4.31 -15.24 3.28
CA TYR A 143 3.05 -15.53 2.60
C TYR A 143 3.01 -14.81 1.27
N SER A 144 2.59 -15.49 0.22
CA SER A 144 2.58 -14.99 -1.15
C SER A 144 1.24 -15.29 -1.83
N VAL A 145 0.73 -14.32 -2.58
CA VAL A 145 -0.55 -14.40 -3.29
C VAL A 145 -0.38 -13.88 -4.71
N ILE A 146 -0.94 -14.58 -5.69
CA ILE A 146 -1.04 -14.14 -7.08
C ILE A 146 -2.49 -13.71 -7.34
N TYR A 147 -2.66 -12.49 -7.79
CA TYR A 147 -3.94 -11.90 -8.16
C TYR A 147 -4.07 -11.85 -9.69
N ASP A 148 -5.15 -12.44 -10.19
CA ASP A 148 -5.58 -12.31 -11.59
C ASP A 148 -6.36 -11.01 -11.73
N LEU A 149 -5.68 -9.97 -12.20
CA LEU A 149 -6.25 -8.63 -12.39
C LEU A 149 -7.13 -8.53 -13.64
N GLU A 150 -7.12 -9.55 -14.54
CA GLU A 150 -8.00 -9.59 -15.70
C GLU A 150 -9.39 -10.09 -15.30
N ASN A 151 -9.44 -11.10 -14.44
CA ASN A 151 -10.69 -11.73 -14.00
C ASN A 151 -11.14 -11.29 -12.59
N GLY A 152 -10.33 -10.55 -11.84
CA GLY A 152 -10.66 -10.08 -10.49
C GLY A 152 -10.72 -11.22 -9.47
N THR A 153 -9.79 -12.18 -9.55
CA THR A 153 -9.76 -13.35 -8.68
C THR A 153 -8.37 -13.59 -8.09
N ILE A 154 -8.31 -14.36 -7.00
CA ILE A 154 -7.05 -14.88 -6.49
C ILE A 154 -6.72 -16.14 -7.31
N TYR A 155 -5.57 -16.11 -7.99
CA TYR A 155 -5.12 -17.19 -8.86
C TYR A 155 -4.42 -18.31 -8.09
N ASP A 156 -3.54 -17.96 -7.16
CA ASP A 156 -2.78 -18.91 -6.32
C ASP A 156 -2.33 -18.24 -5.02
N SER A 157 -2.18 -19.02 -3.95
CA SER A 157 -1.64 -18.53 -2.68
C SER A 157 -0.89 -19.63 -1.94
N LEU A 158 0.22 -19.27 -1.28
CA LEU A 158 1.02 -20.20 -0.49
C LEU A 158 1.68 -19.47 0.69
N ALA A 159 1.58 -20.06 1.87
CA ALA A 159 2.32 -19.66 3.06
C ALA A 159 3.44 -20.67 3.33
N LYS A 160 4.61 -20.17 3.74
CA LYS A 160 5.73 -20.97 4.21
C LYS A 160 6.06 -20.57 5.65
N THR A 161 5.90 -21.50 6.57
CA THR A 161 5.99 -21.36 8.04
C THR A 161 4.99 -20.39 8.68
N VAL A 162 4.34 -19.48 7.94
CA VAL A 162 3.25 -18.62 8.42
C VAL A 162 1.98 -19.46 8.62
N THR A 163 1.36 -19.37 9.79
CA THR A 163 0.19 -20.18 10.17
C THR A 163 -1.12 -19.40 10.20
N VAL A 164 -1.07 -18.07 10.34
CA VAL A 164 -2.23 -17.18 10.30
C VAL A 164 -2.05 -16.22 9.14
N PHE A 165 -2.90 -16.34 8.13
CA PHE A 165 -2.81 -15.53 6.90
C PHE A 165 -4.18 -15.43 6.23
N ASP A 166 -4.35 -14.38 5.44
CA ASP A 166 -5.55 -14.12 4.65
C ASP A 166 -5.22 -13.24 3.44
N SER A 167 -6.10 -13.25 2.44
CA SER A 167 -5.94 -12.41 1.25
C SER A 167 -7.28 -12.08 0.62
N GLU A 168 -7.40 -10.89 0.06
CA GLU A 168 -8.62 -10.36 -0.52
C GLU A 168 -8.32 -9.62 -1.83
N ILE A 169 -9.28 -9.64 -2.75
CA ILE A 169 -9.30 -8.81 -3.95
C ILE A 169 -10.67 -8.14 -4.06
N GLU A 170 -10.68 -6.81 -4.13
CA GLU A 170 -11.88 -6.00 -4.20
C GLU A 170 -11.88 -5.18 -5.49
N GLN A 171 -12.98 -5.21 -6.24
CA GLN A 171 -13.11 -4.44 -7.46
C GLN A 171 -13.30 -2.95 -7.14
N MET A 172 -12.51 -2.11 -7.80
CA MET A 172 -12.55 -0.67 -7.71
C MET A 172 -13.01 -0.03 -9.03
N THR A 173 -12.92 1.29 -9.11
CA THR A 173 -13.22 2.04 -10.34
C THR A 173 -12.15 1.82 -11.41
N ASP A 174 -12.50 2.07 -12.68
CA ASP A 174 -11.59 2.08 -13.83
C ASP A 174 -10.79 0.79 -14.06
N GLY A 175 -11.34 -0.36 -13.62
CA GLY A 175 -10.68 -1.66 -13.78
C GLY A 175 -9.50 -1.89 -12.83
N TYR A 176 -9.38 -1.08 -11.78
CA TYR A 176 -8.50 -1.34 -10.66
C TYR A 176 -9.11 -2.34 -9.69
N TYR A 177 -8.24 -3.06 -9.01
CA TYR A 177 -8.57 -3.88 -7.85
C TYR A 177 -7.71 -3.47 -6.68
N ARG A 178 -8.31 -3.44 -5.49
CA ARG A 178 -7.57 -3.40 -4.23
C ARG A 178 -7.19 -4.82 -3.87
N CYS A 179 -5.90 -5.11 -3.86
CA CYS A 179 -5.34 -6.41 -3.50
C CYS A 179 -4.76 -6.33 -2.10
N VAL A 180 -5.23 -7.18 -1.20
CA VAL A 180 -4.86 -7.20 0.23
C VAL A 180 -4.22 -8.53 0.57
N ILE A 181 -3.14 -8.49 1.34
CA ILE A 181 -2.46 -9.65 1.88
C ILE A 181 -2.20 -9.43 3.38
N ASN A 182 -2.54 -10.41 4.21
CA ASN A 182 -2.38 -10.39 5.66
C ASN A 182 -1.56 -11.60 6.10
N ALA A 183 -0.60 -11.41 7.01
CA ALA A 183 0.19 -12.50 7.57
C ALA A 183 0.60 -12.19 9.01
N ASP A 184 0.53 -13.16 9.90
CA ASP A 184 1.13 -13.07 11.22
C ASP A 184 2.54 -13.65 11.19
N LEU A 185 3.52 -12.78 11.28
CA LEU A 185 4.96 -13.11 11.29
C LEU A 185 5.51 -13.27 12.73
N GLY A 186 4.62 -13.33 13.74
CA GLY A 186 5.01 -13.40 15.13
C GLY A 186 5.59 -12.09 15.67
N ALA A 187 6.20 -12.17 16.85
CA ALA A 187 6.71 -11.01 17.56
C ALA A 187 8.10 -10.60 17.03
N SER A 188 8.31 -9.30 16.86
CA SER A 188 9.61 -8.69 16.54
C SER A 188 10.22 -9.12 15.20
N SER A 189 9.42 -9.12 14.15
CA SER A 189 9.88 -9.35 12.79
C SER A 189 10.35 -8.07 12.07
N SER A 190 11.11 -8.25 11.01
CA SER A 190 11.52 -7.19 10.08
C SER A 190 10.95 -7.51 8.71
N THR A 191 9.94 -6.77 8.30
CA THR A 191 9.06 -7.14 7.20
C THR A 191 9.32 -6.35 5.93
N ILE A 192 9.31 -7.05 4.81
CA ILE A 192 9.27 -6.47 3.46
C ILE A 192 7.99 -6.93 2.76
N LEU A 193 7.33 -6.00 2.08
CA LEU A 193 6.31 -6.28 1.08
C LEU A 193 6.95 -6.26 -0.31
N TYR A 194 6.93 -7.39 -1.00
CA TYR A 194 7.28 -7.45 -2.42
C TYR A 194 6.04 -7.28 -3.28
N THR A 195 6.08 -6.31 -4.17
CA THR A 195 5.08 -6.09 -5.24
C THR A 195 5.72 -6.50 -6.56
N GLN A 196 5.24 -7.57 -7.17
CA GLN A 196 5.87 -8.20 -8.34
C GLN A 196 4.90 -8.33 -9.50
N THR A 197 5.44 -8.27 -10.72
CA THR A 197 4.77 -8.86 -11.89
C THR A 197 4.95 -10.38 -11.85
N SER A 198 3.96 -11.13 -12.34
CA SER A 198 4.02 -12.59 -12.44
C SER A 198 3.45 -13.06 -13.77
N ASN A 199 4.07 -14.09 -14.34
CA ASN A 199 3.60 -14.78 -15.57
C ASN A 199 2.59 -15.89 -15.27
N GLY A 200 2.10 -16.02 -14.02
CA GLY A 200 1.19 -17.07 -13.58
C GLY A 200 1.89 -18.39 -13.21
N ALA A 201 3.22 -18.42 -13.10
CA ALA A 201 3.89 -19.61 -12.58
C ALA A 201 3.48 -19.89 -11.13
N ALA A 202 3.25 -21.14 -10.79
CA ALA A 202 2.81 -21.56 -9.48
C ALA A 202 3.75 -21.11 -8.37
N ILE A 203 3.20 -20.72 -7.22
CA ILE A 203 3.97 -20.25 -6.06
C ILE A 203 4.91 -21.33 -5.51
N SER A 204 4.58 -22.61 -5.71
CA SER A 204 5.44 -23.74 -5.34
C SER A 204 6.84 -23.69 -5.96
N SER A 205 7.03 -22.94 -7.05
CA SER A 205 8.33 -22.67 -7.69
C SER A 205 9.03 -21.42 -7.17
N ALA A 206 8.50 -20.76 -6.13
CA ALA A 206 9.08 -19.57 -5.53
C ALA A 206 10.47 -19.88 -4.91
N ASP A 207 11.29 -18.83 -4.85
CA ASP A 207 12.53 -18.90 -4.08
C ASP A 207 12.26 -18.94 -2.55
N ASP A 208 13.30 -18.97 -1.75
CA ASP A 208 13.25 -19.02 -0.28
C ASP A 208 12.59 -17.78 0.37
N ARG A 209 12.37 -16.71 -0.40
CA ARG A 209 11.69 -15.48 0.01
C ARG A 209 10.29 -15.33 -0.57
N GLY A 210 9.75 -16.38 -1.17
CA GLY A 210 8.43 -16.36 -1.79
C GLY A 210 8.33 -15.52 -3.08
N ARG A 211 9.47 -15.25 -3.79
CA ARG A 211 9.49 -14.45 -5.01
C ARG A 211 9.41 -15.32 -6.26
N CYS A 212 8.78 -14.78 -7.30
CA CYS A 212 8.71 -15.42 -8.62
C CYS A 212 9.93 -15.04 -9.48
N GLN A 213 10.49 -16.04 -10.17
CA GLN A 213 11.56 -15.83 -11.13
C GLN A 213 11.13 -16.36 -12.49
N TYR A 214 11.26 -15.53 -13.53
CA TYR A 214 10.95 -15.93 -14.91
C TYR A 214 11.71 -15.03 -15.90
N GLN A 215 11.67 -15.44 -17.17
CA GLN A 215 12.21 -14.61 -18.27
C GLN A 215 11.17 -13.55 -18.62
N GLY A 216 11.49 -12.28 -18.37
CA GLY A 216 10.66 -11.17 -18.79
C GLY A 216 10.82 -10.80 -20.27
N ASP A 217 9.94 -9.96 -20.78
CA ASP A 217 9.97 -9.48 -22.19
C ASP A 217 10.41 -8.01 -22.34
N GLY A 218 10.55 -7.28 -21.22
CA GLY A 218 10.96 -5.87 -21.19
C GLY A 218 9.84 -4.87 -21.50
N THR A 219 8.61 -5.34 -21.69
CA THR A 219 7.47 -4.48 -22.10
C THR A 219 6.22 -4.72 -21.27
N SER A 220 6.01 -5.95 -20.84
CA SER A 220 4.85 -6.37 -20.05
C SER A 220 4.92 -5.82 -18.61
N GLY A 221 3.74 -5.68 -17.99
CA GLY A 221 3.65 -5.13 -16.64
C GLY A 221 2.22 -5.02 -16.15
N ILE A 222 2.06 -4.22 -15.09
CA ILE A 222 0.79 -3.87 -14.45
C ILE A 222 0.77 -2.38 -14.11
N TYR A 223 -0.43 -1.82 -13.91
CA TYR A 223 -0.56 -0.51 -13.28
C TYR A 223 -0.72 -0.68 -11.79
N ILE A 224 -0.10 0.22 -11.01
CA ILE A 224 -0.12 0.23 -9.55
C ILE A 224 -0.40 1.63 -9.01
N TYR A 225 -1.06 1.70 -7.82
CA TYR A 225 -1.38 2.93 -7.11
C TYR A 225 -1.51 2.67 -5.60
N GLY A 226 -1.15 3.63 -4.71
CA GLY A 226 -1.46 3.70 -3.28
C GLY A 226 -0.61 2.90 -2.34
#